data_011a742d45c206269a86a3110e788604
#
_entry.id   011a742d45c206269a86a3110e788604
#
_cell.length_a   1.000
_cell.length_b   1.000
_cell.length_c   1.000
_cell.angle_alpha   90.00
_cell.angle_beta   90.00
_cell.angle_gamma   90.00
#
_symmetry.space_group_name_H-M   'P 1'
#
loop_
_entity.id
_entity.type
_entity.pdbx_description
1 polymer ?
#
loop_
_entity_poly.entity_id
_entity_poly.type
_entity_poly.pdbx_seq_one_letter_code
_entity_poly.pdbx_strand_id
1 'polypeptide(L)'
;MLSTARKNEVSEVVDIELSRDEDSVTSLAVAQSSQDSAIVLAGINSSTADQQAGRNEHLRSFRLEYPPKKKVVGDVASSGEGETLNHKGRTTALGRASLFSPSSAATKETYQRVLRLSPAGHGGSLRLGAAATGLAPEGEIVLFDSSRSSPQSTDICGRITLAKGEEAADLDIIDNKQDDFRVVYCTDFEVYQYSASISTKRDPSTKPRFLYGTPYPDTFSAGSARPTFRAIRFLTPKHLLLLQNKPARSGAELLIIDIMESGGLSNIVFRKRLHKSMKAATGLDVTMLPADSKGLQQIVVAVAGQDISIELLTIDYNPVKGLSKFRLHSVLRNVHPFQMTKITFSRFEAPAHPADSNPMLQYLKLASVSMGNTAVVHTLPLTPFPFKSKKPRYVLIPPGASEVAQMTLSVLVSIIVVALGAFFIQAFTEIRGGTPPYLGATNWLSPRVKDWIARPYMFENITAPVITTNFPSVEQVRDAVPGVEDMKSKTKFGLRHLLEWRSSGDTAGKAIMVRNEGTDVSAEVHDDEGIVRREGKRWEDLEEHERESWKQKLIDTGDWVADEGEAIFKGVFFGEIAGAIGQAFAGGA
;
A
#
# COMPACT_ATOMS: atom_id res chain seq x y z
N MET A 1 -28.50 12.04 -7.90
CA MET A 1 -27.38 12.96 -7.63
C MET A 1 -27.52 13.52 -6.22
N LEU A 2 -26.47 13.56 -5.45
CA LEU A 2 -26.49 14.00 -4.06
C LEU A 2 -25.69 15.30 -3.88
N SER A 3 -26.21 16.24 -3.11
CA SER A 3 -25.48 17.46 -2.75
C SER A 3 -24.64 17.21 -1.51
N THR A 4 -23.39 17.65 -1.56
CA THR A 4 -22.43 17.63 -0.43
C THR A 4 -22.14 19.05 0.06
N ALA A 5 -23.04 20.01 -0.19
CA ALA A 5 -22.85 21.40 0.21
C ALA A 5 -22.87 21.58 1.73
N ARG A 6 -23.66 20.77 2.44
CA ARG A 6 -23.71 20.75 3.91
C ARG A 6 -22.84 19.63 4.44
N LYS A 7 -22.04 19.91 5.46
CA LYS A 7 -21.04 18.98 6.00
C LYS A 7 -21.63 17.69 6.59
N ASN A 8 -22.81 17.77 7.17
CA ASN A 8 -23.43 16.67 7.91
C ASN A 8 -24.73 16.15 7.26
N GLU A 9 -25.07 16.65 6.06
CA GLU A 9 -26.31 16.30 5.41
C GLU A 9 -26.06 16.07 3.92
N VAL A 10 -26.52 14.94 3.42
CA VAL A 10 -26.50 14.63 2.00
C VAL A 10 -27.95 14.69 1.52
N SER A 11 -28.28 15.72 0.73
CA SER A 11 -29.61 15.88 0.16
C SER A 11 -29.65 15.41 -1.30
N GLU A 12 -30.75 14.79 -1.67
CA GLU A 12 -31.00 14.42 -3.06
C GLU A 12 -31.30 15.69 -3.87
N VAL A 13 -30.63 15.85 -5.01
CA VAL A 13 -30.72 17.00 -5.88
C VAL A 13 -31.43 16.65 -7.20
N VAL A 14 -31.01 15.53 -7.79
CA VAL A 14 -31.53 15.04 -9.07
C VAL A 14 -31.55 13.52 -9.02
N ASP A 15 -32.63 12.95 -9.50
CA ASP A 15 -32.79 11.50 -9.64
C ASP A 15 -32.97 11.11 -11.11
N ILE A 16 -32.51 9.89 -11.47
CA ILE A 16 -32.74 9.29 -12.77
C ILE A 16 -33.66 8.10 -12.56
N GLU A 17 -34.91 8.27 -12.97
CA GLU A 17 -35.88 7.19 -12.93
C GLU A 17 -35.67 6.26 -14.10
N LEU A 18 -35.49 4.98 -13.80
CA LEU A 18 -35.37 3.89 -14.77
C LEU A 18 -36.69 3.11 -14.85
N SER A 19 -36.97 2.54 -16.01
CA SER A 19 -38.09 1.64 -16.19
C SER A 19 -37.90 0.37 -15.34
N ARG A 20 -38.99 -0.21 -14.80
CA ARG A 20 -38.90 -1.37 -13.91
C ARG A 20 -38.44 -2.65 -14.61
N ASP A 21 -38.57 -2.71 -15.91
CA ASP A 21 -38.19 -3.82 -16.79
C ASP A 21 -36.74 -3.68 -17.33
N GLU A 22 -36.11 -2.53 -17.13
CA GLU A 22 -34.69 -2.31 -17.46
C GLU A 22 -33.79 -2.78 -16.31
N ASP A 23 -32.55 -3.10 -16.65
CA ASP A 23 -31.54 -3.59 -15.69
C ASP A 23 -30.98 -2.44 -14.81
N SER A 24 -30.23 -2.80 -13.79
CA SER A 24 -29.55 -1.84 -12.93
C SER A 24 -28.38 -1.15 -13.64
N VAL A 25 -27.96 0.02 -13.13
CA VAL A 25 -26.78 0.73 -13.64
C VAL A 25 -25.51 -0.04 -13.29
N THR A 26 -24.79 -0.51 -14.30
CA THR A 26 -23.56 -1.30 -14.12
C THR A 26 -22.29 -0.45 -14.19
N SER A 27 -22.32 0.63 -14.98
CA SER A 27 -21.19 1.55 -15.15
C SER A 27 -21.69 2.98 -15.37
N LEU A 28 -20.88 3.96 -14.94
CA LEU A 28 -21.26 5.38 -15.00
C LEU A 28 -20.02 6.25 -15.27
N ALA A 29 -20.17 7.25 -16.14
CA ALA A 29 -19.15 8.25 -16.40
C ALA A 29 -19.75 9.63 -16.71
N VAL A 30 -19.09 10.70 -16.27
CA VAL A 30 -19.50 12.07 -16.56
C VAL A 30 -18.84 12.53 -17.87
N ALA A 31 -19.65 12.73 -18.90
CA ALA A 31 -19.17 13.16 -20.22
C ALA A 31 -18.86 14.65 -20.25
N GLN A 32 -19.75 15.47 -19.73
CA GLN A 32 -19.59 16.93 -19.67
C GLN A 32 -20.10 17.43 -18.31
N SER A 33 -19.52 18.50 -17.83
CA SER A 33 -19.98 19.16 -16.61
C SER A 33 -19.86 20.68 -16.78
N SER A 34 -20.93 21.38 -16.49
CA SER A 34 -20.99 22.84 -16.47
C SER A 34 -21.45 23.32 -15.09
N GLN A 35 -21.64 24.63 -14.93
CA GLN A 35 -22.13 25.18 -13.66
C GLN A 35 -23.60 24.79 -13.37
N ASP A 36 -24.40 24.57 -14.40
CA ASP A 36 -25.85 24.38 -14.31
C ASP A 36 -26.32 22.97 -14.69
N SER A 37 -25.46 22.18 -15.35
CA SER A 37 -25.81 20.84 -15.80
C SER A 37 -24.64 19.91 -15.95
N ALA A 38 -24.90 18.59 -15.94
CA ALA A 38 -23.95 17.56 -16.31
C ALA A 38 -24.56 16.60 -17.33
N ILE A 39 -23.74 16.10 -18.26
CA ILE A 39 -24.09 14.98 -19.13
C ILE A 39 -23.41 13.74 -18.60
N VAL A 40 -24.21 12.70 -18.39
CA VAL A 40 -23.80 11.43 -17.81
C VAL A 40 -24.08 10.31 -18.80
N LEU A 41 -23.08 9.45 -18.99
CA LEU A 41 -23.23 8.20 -19.73
C LEU A 41 -23.32 7.04 -18.73
N ALA A 42 -24.27 6.14 -18.95
CA ALA A 42 -24.55 5.00 -18.06
C ALA A 42 -24.66 3.70 -18.87
N GLY A 43 -24.12 2.63 -18.32
CA GLY A 43 -24.35 1.27 -18.81
C GLY A 43 -25.60 0.67 -18.16
N ILE A 44 -26.64 0.44 -18.94
CA ILE A 44 -27.93 -0.08 -18.50
C ILE A 44 -28.45 -1.00 -19.60
N ASN A 45 -28.60 -2.29 -19.35
CA ASN A 45 -29.18 -3.20 -20.33
C ASN A 45 -30.64 -2.85 -20.57
N SER A 46 -31.08 -3.01 -21.82
CA SER A 46 -32.48 -2.93 -22.20
C SER A 46 -33.30 -4.05 -21.54
N SER A 47 -34.64 -3.93 -21.60
CA SER A 47 -35.53 -4.96 -21.08
C SER A 47 -35.21 -6.35 -21.64
N THR A 48 -35.56 -7.39 -20.89
CA THR A 48 -35.33 -8.77 -21.33
C THR A 48 -35.99 -9.07 -22.68
N ALA A 49 -37.15 -8.46 -22.95
CA ALA A 49 -37.87 -8.58 -24.22
C ALA A 49 -37.07 -7.97 -25.39
N ASP A 50 -36.52 -6.78 -25.21
CA ASP A 50 -35.70 -6.12 -26.23
C ASP A 50 -34.37 -6.87 -26.46
N GLN A 51 -33.73 -7.37 -25.40
CA GLN A 51 -32.52 -8.18 -25.53
C GLN A 51 -32.79 -9.46 -26.34
N GLN A 52 -33.93 -10.12 -26.10
CA GLN A 52 -34.35 -11.30 -26.88
C GLN A 52 -34.61 -10.97 -28.35
N ALA A 53 -35.05 -9.75 -28.62
CA ALA A 53 -35.24 -9.24 -30.00
C ALA A 53 -33.94 -8.74 -30.65
N GLY A 54 -32.78 -8.91 -29.99
CA GLY A 54 -31.48 -8.48 -30.47
C GLY A 54 -31.24 -6.96 -30.36
N ARG A 55 -32.03 -6.25 -29.60
CA ARG A 55 -31.97 -4.80 -29.40
C ARG A 55 -31.53 -4.46 -27.98
N ASN A 56 -30.25 -4.62 -27.68
CA ASN A 56 -29.68 -4.16 -26.40
C ASN A 56 -29.00 -2.81 -26.57
N GLU A 57 -29.74 -1.72 -26.32
CA GLU A 57 -29.21 -0.36 -26.33
C GLU A 57 -28.62 -0.01 -24.96
N HIS A 58 -27.50 -0.63 -24.65
CA HIS A 58 -26.90 -0.63 -23.29
C HIS A 58 -26.23 0.69 -22.90
N LEU A 59 -25.81 1.55 -23.82
CA LEU A 59 -25.28 2.87 -23.50
C LEU A 59 -26.41 3.89 -23.47
N ARG A 60 -26.61 4.52 -22.29
CA ARG A 60 -27.61 5.55 -22.07
C ARG A 60 -26.96 6.89 -21.81
N SER A 61 -27.55 7.95 -22.32
CA SER A 61 -27.08 9.32 -22.13
C SER A 61 -28.17 10.15 -21.46
N PHE A 62 -27.81 10.84 -20.36
CA PHE A 62 -28.74 11.69 -19.59
C PHE A 62 -28.14 13.08 -19.39
N ARG A 63 -28.96 14.10 -19.46
CA ARG A 63 -28.68 15.45 -19.01
C ARG A 63 -29.29 15.65 -17.64
N LEU A 64 -28.48 16.05 -16.67
CA LEU A 64 -28.87 16.39 -15.32
C LEU A 64 -28.75 17.90 -15.16
N GLU A 65 -29.86 18.59 -14.97
CA GLU A 65 -29.91 20.03 -14.71
C GLU A 65 -29.93 20.24 -13.19
N TYR A 66 -29.06 21.09 -12.70
CA TYR A 66 -28.99 21.40 -11.27
C TYR A 66 -30.08 22.37 -10.89
N PRO A 67 -30.61 22.30 -9.66
CA PRO A 67 -31.55 23.31 -9.20
C PRO A 67 -30.88 24.69 -9.19
N PRO A 68 -31.62 25.76 -9.53
CA PRO A 68 -31.08 27.11 -9.56
C PRO A 68 -30.52 27.49 -8.19
N LYS A 69 -29.34 28.06 -8.18
CA LYS A 69 -28.73 28.60 -6.95
C LYS A 69 -29.59 29.76 -6.46
N LYS A 70 -30.11 29.71 -5.21
CA LYS A 70 -30.75 30.85 -4.58
C LYS A 70 -29.73 32.01 -4.60
N LYS A 71 -30.02 33.08 -5.35
CA LYS A 71 -29.31 34.35 -5.19
C LYS A 71 -29.61 34.83 -3.78
N VAL A 72 -28.61 34.96 -2.94
CA VAL A 72 -28.73 35.72 -1.68
C VAL A 72 -28.88 37.19 -2.12
N VAL A 73 -30.09 37.62 -2.32
CA VAL A 73 -30.41 39.05 -2.43
C VAL A 73 -30.42 39.55 -1.00
N GLY A 74 -29.54 40.51 -0.70
CA GLY A 74 -29.45 41.12 0.62
C GLY A 74 -30.83 41.70 1.04
N ASP A 75 -31.05 41.58 2.32
CA ASP A 75 -32.09 42.20 3.15
C ASP A 75 -33.19 43.01 2.46
N VAL A 76 -34.33 42.37 2.22
CA VAL A 76 -35.63 43.01 2.45
C VAL A 76 -36.56 41.93 3.01
N ALA A 77 -36.93 42.09 4.28
CA ALA A 77 -37.99 41.33 4.92
C ALA A 77 -39.31 41.65 4.24
N SER A 78 -39.89 40.71 3.48
CA SER A 78 -41.32 40.69 3.18
C SER A 78 -41.85 39.30 3.58
N SER A 79 -42.61 39.34 4.68
CA SER A 79 -43.48 38.27 5.12
C SER A 79 -44.49 37.92 4.02
N GLY A 80 -44.26 36.80 3.37
CA GLY A 80 -45.20 36.15 2.48
C GLY A 80 -44.98 34.65 2.66
N GLU A 81 -45.97 33.95 3.21
CA GLU A 81 -46.12 32.51 3.16
C GLU A 81 -46.10 32.07 1.70
N GLY A 82 -44.93 31.86 1.14
CA GLY A 82 -44.72 31.35 -0.20
C GLY A 82 -44.23 29.92 -0.10
N GLU A 83 -44.98 29.00 -0.65
CA GLU A 83 -44.67 27.60 -0.93
C GLU A 83 -43.18 27.43 -1.15
N THR A 84 -42.54 26.63 -0.31
CA THR A 84 -41.22 26.08 -0.57
C THR A 84 -41.33 25.15 -1.77
N LEU A 85 -41.37 25.71 -2.98
CA LEU A 85 -41.11 24.96 -4.19
C LEU A 85 -39.74 24.33 -4.04
N ASN A 86 -39.72 23.06 -3.65
CA ASN A 86 -38.56 22.19 -3.74
C ASN A 86 -38.17 22.13 -5.22
N HIS A 87 -37.31 23.05 -5.65
CA HIS A 87 -36.72 23.01 -6.98
C HIS A 87 -35.75 21.84 -7.03
N LYS A 88 -36.31 20.62 -7.22
CA LYS A 88 -35.51 19.47 -7.64
C LYS A 88 -34.91 19.79 -9.01
N GLY A 89 -33.68 19.34 -9.24
CA GLY A 89 -33.12 19.39 -10.57
C GLY A 89 -33.92 18.50 -11.54
N ARG A 90 -33.70 18.67 -12.82
CA ARG A 90 -34.38 17.93 -13.88
C ARG A 90 -33.47 16.93 -14.55
N THR A 91 -33.98 15.75 -14.87
CA THR A 91 -33.34 14.74 -15.69
C THR A 91 -33.97 14.66 -17.06
N THR A 92 -33.16 14.66 -18.12
CA THR A 92 -33.60 14.48 -19.49
C THR A 92 -32.80 13.36 -20.13
N ALA A 93 -33.46 12.30 -20.63
CA ALA A 93 -32.82 11.28 -21.45
C ALA A 93 -32.47 11.87 -22.81
N LEU A 94 -31.21 11.75 -23.22
CA LEU A 94 -30.70 12.29 -24.49
C LEU A 94 -30.68 11.23 -25.59
N GLY A 95 -30.38 9.98 -25.26
CA GLY A 95 -30.36 8.91 -26.24
C GLY A 95 -29.90 7.58 -25.69
N ARG A 96 -30.01 6.58 -26.52
CA ARG A 96 -29.64 5.18 -26.28
C ARG A 96 -28.84 4.67 -27.46
N ALA A 97 -27.87 3.80 -27.22
CA ALA A 97 -27.03 3.22 -28.27
C ALA A 97 -26.61 1.78 -27.94
N SER A 98 -26.55 0.96 -28.97
CA SER A 98 -25.91 -0.35 -28.93
C SER A 98 -24.48 -0.22 -29.47
N LEU A 99 -23.50 -0.40 -28.61
CA LEU A 99 -22.09 -0.34 -29.01
C LEU A 99 -21.47 -1.70 -29.25
N PHE A 100 -21.90 -2.72 -28.50
CA PHE A 100 -21.32 -4.05 -28.59
C PHE A 100 -21.77 -4.79 -29.86
N SER A 101 -20.89 -5.67 -30.33
CA SER A 101 -21.18 -6.52 -31.49
C SER A 101 -22.34 -7.46 -31.16
N PRO A 102 -23.32 -7.66 -32.06
CA PRO A 102 -24.36 -8.63 -31.86
C PRO A 102 -23.72 -10.04 -31.82
N SER A 103 -23.70 -10.66 -30.67
CA SER A 103 -23.21 -12.04 -30.52
C SER A 103 -24.29 -13.00 -30.98
N SER A 104 -23.92 -13.96 -31.82
CA SER A 104 -24.80 -15.08 -32.25
C SER A 104 -25.21 -15.98 -31.08
N ALA A 105 -24.49 -15.90 -29.96
CA ALA A 105 -24.78 -16.55 -28.68
C ALA A 105 -25.00 -15.50 -27.59
N ALA A 106 -25.95 -14.56 -27.81
CA ALA A 106 -26.29 -13.55 -26.82
C ALA A 106 -26.77 -14.24 -25.53
N THR A 107 -25.84 -14.42 -24.60
CA THR A 107 -26.21 -14.80 -23.24
C THR A 107 -26.88 -13.59 -22.63
N LYS A 108 -28.02 -13.80 -21.99
CA LYS A 108 -28.79 -12.73 -21.27
C LYS A 108 -27.98 -12.06 -20.15
N GLU A 109 -26.75 -12.48 -19.96
CA GLU A 109 -25.85 -12.05 -18.86
C GLU A 109 -24.84 -11.00 -19.30
N THR A 110 -24.66 -10.76 -20.61
CA THR A 110 -23.72 -9.75 -21.10
C THR A 110 -24.14 -8.35 -20.70
N TYR A 111 -23.23 -7.59 -20.09
CA TYR A 111 -23.48 -6.24 -19.64
C TYR A 111 -22.26 -5.32 -19.88
N GLN A 112 -22.45 -4.01 -19.74
CA GLN A 112 -21.37 -3.04 -19.83
C GLN A 112 -20.62 -2.96 -18.49
N ARG A 113 -19.52 -3.72 -18.36
CA ARG A 113 -18.74 -3.83 -17.11
C ARG A 113 -17.95 -2.58 -16.78
N VAL A 114 -17.27 -2.01 -17.76
CA VAL A 114 -16.41 -0.83 -17.60
C VAL A 114 -16.82 0.25 -18.57
N LEU A 115 -16.89 1.48 -18.09
CA LEU A 115 -17.02 2.68 -18.90
C LEU A 115 -15.99 3.69 -18.44
N ARG A 116 -15.13 4.13 -19.35
CA ARG A 116 -14.14 5.17 -19.11
C ARG A 116 -14.16 6.20 -20.20
N LEU A 117 -13.85 7.43 -19.81
CA LEU A 117 -13.71 8.55 -20.73
C LEU A 117 -12.32 9.15 -20.54
N SER A 118 -11.69 9.60 -21.60
CA SER A 118 -10.45 10.35 -21.51
C SER A 118 -10.64 11.60 -20.64
N PRO A 119 -9.59 12.18 -20.05
CA PRO A 119 -9.68 13.42 -19.30
C PRO A 119 -10.41 14.49 -20.12
N ALA A 120 -11.23 15.30 -19.47
CA ALA A 120 -11.89 16.42 -20.13
C ALA A 120 -10.83 17.46 -20.51
N GLY A 121 -10.62 17.66 -21.80
CA GLY A 121 -9.76 18.72 -22.31
C GLY A 121 -10.37 20.11 -22.14
N HIS A 122 -9.57 21.15 -22.34
CA HIS A 122 -10.05 22.53 -22.32
C HIS A 122 -10.63 22.90 -23.70
N GLY A 123 -11.83 23.43 -23.72
CA GLY A 123 -12.36 24.14 -24.86
C GLY A 123 -12.58 23.33 -26.15
N GLY A 124 -13.49 22.32 -26.13
CA GLY A 124 -13.94 21.65 -27.36
C GLY A 124 -12.99 20.59 -27.92
N SER A 125 -12.01 20.11 -27.14
CA SER A 125 -11.14 19.01 -27.54
C SER A 125 -11.95 17.71 -27.71
N LEU A 126 -11.54 16.89 -28.67
CA LEU A 126 -12.07 15.54 -28.86
C LEU A 126 -11.92 14.73 -27.59
N ARG A 127 -12.89 13.87 -27.31
CA ARG A 127 -12.88 13.03 -26.13
C ARG A 127 -13.20 11.59 -26.47
N LEU A 128 -12.27 10.70 -26.17
CA LEU A 128 -12.43 9.27 -26.39
C LEU A 128 -13.15 8.62 -25.22
N GLY A 129 -14.13 7.77 -25.54
CA GLY A 129 -14.79 6.86 -24.61
C GLY A 129 -14.38 5.42 -24.89
N ALA A 130 -14.37 4.58 -23.87
CA ALA A 130 -14.20 3.15 -23.98
C ALA A 130 -15.20 2.42 -23.09
N ALA A 131 -15.86 1.41 -23.65
CA ALA A 131 -16.78 0.51 -22.96
C ALA A 131 -16.29 -0.93 -23.13
N ALA A 132 -16.25 -1.71 -22.03
CA ALA A 132 -15.89 -3.11 -22.05
C ALA A 132 -17.06 -3.98 -21.62
N THR A 133 -17.20 -5.14 -22.28
CA THR A 133 -18.18 -6.18 -21.93
C THR A 133 -17.79 -6.91 -20.65
N GLY A 134 -18.79 -7.40 -19.93
CA GLY A 134 -18.67 -8.40 -18.87
C GLY A 134 -19.60 -9.56 -19.14
N LEU A 135 -19.21 -10.76 -18.75
CA LEU A 135 -19.92 -12.03 -18.94
C LEU A 135 -20.28 -12.31 -20.41
N ALA A 136 -19.48 -11.78 -21.34
CA ALA A 136 -19.64 -12.06 -22.76
C ALA A 136 -18.88 -13.34 -23.14
N PRO A 137 -19.41 -14.17 -24.06
CA PRO A 137 -18.69 -15.35 -24.58
C PRO A 137 -17.37 -14.99 -25.26
N GLU A 138 -17.36 -13.86 -25.95
CA GLU A 138 -16.20 -13.20 -26.53
C GLU A 138 -16.17 -11.76 -25.98
N GLY A 139 -15.19 -11.47 -25.14
CA GLY A 139 -15.02 -10.15 -24.56
C GLY A 139 -14.56 -9.12 -25.60
N GLU A 140 -15.11 -7.90 -25.54
CA GLU A 140 -14.66 -6.80 -26.39
C GLU A 140 -14.57 -5.48 -25.63
N ILE A 141 -13.69 -4.60 -26.12
CA ILE A 141 -13.59 -3.21 -25.71
C ILE A 141 -13.92 -2.36 -26.93
N VAL A 142 -14.95 -1.54 -26.81
CA VAL A 142 -15.40 -0.64 -27.87
C VAL A 142 -14.93 0.77 -27.56
N LEU A 143 -14.25 1.39 -28.54
CA LEU A 143 -13.77 2.76 -28.47
C LEU A 143 -14.71 3.65 -29.32
N PHE A 144 -15.14 4.78 -28.75
CA PHE A 144 -16.11 5.65 -29.38
C PHE A 144 -15.84 7.14 -29.10
N ASP A 145 -16.27 8.00 -29.97
CA ASP A 145 -16.24 9.45 -29.75
C ASP A 145 -17.29 9.85 -28.70
N SER A 146 -16.83 10.32 -27.55
CA SER A 146 -17.67 10.83 -26.45
C SER A 146 -17.73 12.36 -26.38
N SER A 147 -17.30 13.06 -27.42
CA SER A 147 -17.40 14.52 -27.50
C SER A 147 -18.85 14.98 -27.65
N ARG A 148 -19.70 14.12 -28.19
CA ARG A 148 -21.15 14.37 -28.33
C ARG A 148 -21.90 14.06 -27.04
N SER A 149 -22.99 14.78 -26.83
CA SER A 149 -23.86 14.59 -25.68
C SER A 149 -24.59 13.23 -25.64
N SER A 150 -24.75 12.60 -26.81
CA SER A 150 -25.38 11.29 -26.97
C SER A 150 -24.61 10.49 -28.04
N PRO A 151 -23.55 9.76 -27.67
CA PRO A 151 -22.82 8.92 -28.60
C PRO A 151 -23.71 7.81 -29.19
N GLN A 152 -23.51 7.53 -30.47
CA GLN A 152 -24.26 6.54 -31.24
C GLN A 152 -23.33 5.44 -31.75
N SER A 153 -23.87 4.36 -32.30
CA SER A 153 -23.08 3.27 -32.92
C SER A 153 -22.22 3.75 -34.11
N THR A 154 -22.59 4.87 -34.75
CA THR A 154 -21.80 5.50 -35.82
C THR A 154 -20.55 6.20 -35.31
N ASP A 155 -20.50 6.54 -34.03
CA ASP A 155 -19.39 7.23 -33.39
C ASP A 155 -18.29 6.26 -32.92
N ILE A 156 -18.42 4.95 -33.21
CA ILE A 156 -17.42 3.94 -32.92
C ILE A 156 -16.19 4.17 -33.81
N CYS A 157 -15.04 4.36 -33.16
CA CYS A 157 -13.76 4.57 -33.83
C CYS A 157 -12.80 3.36 -33.73
N GLY A 158 -13.09 2.37 -32.89
CA GLY A 158 -12.29 1.16 -32.79
C GLY A 158 -12.91 0.06 -31.94
N ARG A 159 -12.41 -1.16 -32.12
CA ARG A 159 -12.78 -2.35 -31.34
C ARG A 159 -11.56 -3.16 -31.03
N ILE A 160 -11.49 -3.71 -29.82
CA ILE A 160 -10.48 -4.64 -29.37
C ILE A 160 -11.20 -5.91 -28.95
N THR A 161 -10.98 -7.00 -29.65
CA THR A 161 -11.52 -8.31 -29.30
C THR A 161 -10.55 -8.99 -28.33
N LEU A 162 -11.07 -9.48 -27.21
CA LEU A 162 -10.31 -10.21 -26.21
C LEU A 162 -10.29 -11.71 -26.54
N ALA A 163 -9.36 -12.45 -25.99
CA ALA A 163 -9.33 -13.89 -26.17
C ALA A 163 -10.57 -14.55 -25.54
N LYS A 164 -10.94 -15.72 -26.04
CA LYS A 164 -12.12 -16.45 -25.57
C LYS A 164 -12.04 -16.71 -24.06
N GLY A 165 -13.06 -16.27 -23.34
CA GLY A 165 -13.15 -16.40 -21.87
C GLY A 165 -12.34 -15.34 -21.11
N GLU A 166 -11.71 -14.38 -21.78
CA GLU A 166 -11.07 -13.23 -21.15
C GLU A 166 -12.01 -12.02 -21.08
N GLU A 167 -11.89 -11.29 -19.99
CA GLU A 167 -12.59 -10.02 -19.77
C GLU A 167 -11.63 -8.91 -19.38
N ALA A 168 -11.95 -7.68 -19.75
CA ALA A 168 -11.25 -6.53 -19.23
C ALA A 168 -11.64 -6.30 -17.76
N ALA A 169 -10.69 -6.46 -16.85
CA ALA A 169 -10.91 -6.18 -15.43
C ALA A 169 -11.08 -4.67 -15.18
N ASP A 170 -10.28 -3.85 -15.84
CA ASP A 170 -10.38 -2.37 -15.85
C ASP A 170 -9.61 -1.81 -17.04
N LEU A 171 -9.85 -0.55 -17.35
CA LEU A 171 -9.16 0.19 -18.40
C LEU A 171 -9.02 1.67 -18.04
N ASP A 172 -8.06 2.35 -18.66
CA ASP A 172 -7.87 3.78 -18.53
C ASP A 172 -7.39 4.42 -19.83
N ILE A 173 -7.63 5.72 -19.98
CA ILE A 173 -7.35 6.46 -21.22
C ILE A 173 -6.60 7.73 -20.89
N ILE A 174 -5.54 8.01 -21.63
CA ILE A 174 -4.83 9.29 -21.56
C ILE A 174 -4.76 9.93 -22.95
N ASP A 175 -4.90 11.24 -22.99
CA ASP A 175 -4.65 12.05 -24.16
C ASP A 175 -3.14 12.23 -24.34
N ASN A 176 -2.61 11.84 -25.49
CA ASN A 176 -1.19 11.94 -25.79
C ASN A 176 -0.88 13.22 -26.60
N LYS A 177 -1.73 13.53 -27.57
CA LYS A 177 -1.70 14.73 -28.42
C LYS A 177 -3.09 14.94 -28.98
N GLN A 178 -3.28 16.06 -29.65
CA GLN A 178 -4.54 16.32 -30.34
C GLN A 178 -4.92 15.12 -31.24
N ASP A 179 -6.06 14.48 -30.93
CA ASP A 179 -6.62 13.30 -31.59
C ASP A 179 -5.78 12.00 -31.52
N ASP A 180 -4.78 11.91 -30.65
CA ASP A 180 -4.03 10.67 -30.38
C ASP A 180 -4.21 10.26 -28.92
N PHE A 181 -4.86 9.13 -28.69
CA PHE A 181 -5.17 8.59 -27.37
C PHE A 181 -4.42 7.29 -27.14
N ARG A 182 -3.95 7.11 -25.94
CA ARG A 182 -3.46 5.82 -25.47
C ARG A 182 -4.46 5.22 -24.50
N VAL A 183 -4.92 4.03 -24.84
CA VAL A 183 -5.81 3.19 -24.03
C VAL A 183 -4.99 2.09 -23.43
N VAL A 184 -5.09 1.89 -22.12
CA VAL A 184 -4.52 0.73 -21.44
C VAL A 184 -5.63 -0.07 -20.81
N TYR A 185 -5.53 -1.38 -20.84
CA TYR A 185 -6.46 -2.26 -20.17
C TYR A 185 -5.73 -3.44 -19.55
N CYS A 186 -6.32 -4.00 -18.53
CA CYS A 186 -5.84 -5.23 -17.93
C CYS A 186 -6.93 -6.31 -17.99
N THR A 187 -6.51 -7.53 -18.26
CA THR A 187 -7.27 -8.75 -17.98
C THR A 187 -6.95 -9.20 -16.56
N ASP A 188 -7.33 -10.41 -16.17
CA ASP A 188 -6.97 -10.92 -14.85
C ASP A 188 -5.46 -11.02 -14.64
N PHE A 189 -4.69 -11.30 -15.72
CA PHE A 189 -3.27 -11.62 -15.61
C PHE A 189 -2.35 -10.75 -16.45
N GLU A 190 -2.86 -10.01 -17.41
CA GLU A 190 -2.07 -9.32 -18.42
C GLU A 190 -2.51 -7.88 -18.62
N VAL A 191 -1.57 -7.04 -19.02
CA VAL A 191 -1.75 -5.60 -19.26
C VAL A 191 -1.36 -5.30 -20.69
N TYR A 192 -2.23 -4.58 -21.38
CA TYR A 192 -2.07 -4.20 -22.78
C TYR A 192 -2.23 -2.71 -22.99
N GLN A 193 -1.62 -2.22 -24.07
CA GLN A 193 -1.75 -0.85 -24.58
C GLN A 193 -2.27 -0.88 -26.00
N TYR A 194 -3.18 0.03 -26.30
CA TYR A 194 -3.68 0.30 -27.64
C TYR A 194 -3.65 1.80 -27.91
N SER A 195 -3.24 2.21 -29.11
CA SER A 195 -3.31 3.60 -29.55
C SER A 195 -4.55 3.80 -30.40
N ALA A 196 -5.34 4.82 -30.09
CA ALA A 196 -6.58 5.15 -30.77
C ALA A 196 -6.59 6.59 -31.27
N SER A 197 -7.32 6.83 -32.36
CA SER A 197 -7.62 8.16 -32.89
C SER A 197 -9.09 8.22 -33.22
N ILE A 198 -9.73 9.38 -33.02
CA ILE A 198 -11.14 9.59 -33.35
C ILE A 198 -11.29 9.92 -34.83
N SER A 199 -10.43 10.81 -35.35
CA SER A 199 -10.52 11.28 -36.73
C SER A 199 -10.06 10.25 -37.75
N THR A 200 -9.04 9.48 -37.40
CA THR A 200 -8.47 8.45 -38.29
C THR A 200 -8.90 7.07 -37.79
N LYS A 201 -9.90 6.47 -38.47
CA LYS A 201 -10.23 5.07 -38.18
C LYS A 201 -9.00 4.22 -38.43
N ARG A 202 -8.37 3.72 -37.36
CA ARG A 202 -7.21 2.83 -37.51
C ARG A 202 -7.62 1.51 -38.12
N ASP A 203 -6.69 0.94 -38.86
CA ASP A 203 -6.84 -0.39 -39.42
C ASP A 203 -7.21 -1.40 -38.32
N PRO A 204 -8.29 -2.16 -38.49
CA PRO A 204 -8.69 -3.22 -37.53
C PRO A 204 -7.60 -4.29 -37.29
N SER A 205 -6.57 -4.33 -38.11
CA SER A 205 -5.40 -5.21 -37.96
C SER A 205 -4.43 -4.77 -36.86
N THR A 206 -4.55 -3.56 -36.30
CA THR A 206 -3.66 -3.06 -35.23
C THR A 206 -3.93 -3.82 -33.93
N LYS A 207 -3.01 -4.72 -33.58
CA LYS A 207 -3.11 -5.52 -32.33
C LYS A 207 -2.69 -4.70 -31.11
N PRO A 208 -3.32 -4.91 -29.94
CA PRO A 208 -2.86 -4.36 -28.69
C PRO A 208 -1.44 -4.83 -28.36
N ARG A 209 -0.62 -3.93 -27.84
CA ARG A 209 0.73 -4.24 -27.40
C ARG A 209 0.70 -4.77 -25.98
N PHE A 210 1.30 -5.94 -25.76
CA PHE A 210 1.53 -6.47 -24.42
C PHE A 210 2.55 -5.62 -23.66
N LEU A 211 2.24 -5.25 -22.41
CA LEU A 211 3.12 -4.45 -21.55
C LEU A 211 3.69 -5.28 -20.40
N TYR A 212 2.83 -5.99 -19.67
CA TYR A 212 3.23 -6.70 -18.46
C TYR A 212 2.24 -7.83 -18.16
N GLY A 213 2.73 -8.91 -17.56
CA GLY A 213 1.91 -10.03 -17.06
C GLY A 213 2.34 -10.45 -15.67
N THR A 214 1.38 -10.94 -14.87
CA THR A 214 1.70 -11.52 -13.56
C THR A 214 2.56 -12.78 -13.75
N PRO A 215 3.58 -13.01 -12.90
CA PRO A 215 4.44 -14.17 -13.03
C PRO A 215 3.64 -15.47 -12.88
N TYR A 216 4.04 -16.49 -13.63
CA TYR A 216 3.52 -17.83 -13.43
C TYR A 216 4.06 -18.37 -12.10
N PRO A 217 3.25 -19.18 -11.39
CA PRO A 217 3.75 -19.87 -10.20
C PRO A 217 4.88 -20.81 -10.60
N ASP A 218 5.87 -20.96 -9.70
CA ASP A 218 6.94 -21.93 -9.91
C ASP A 218 6.37 -23.34 -10.10
N THR A 219 6.95 -24.09 -11.02
CA THR A 219 6.54 -25.48 -11.36
C THR A 219 6.56 -26.42 -10.15
N PHE A 220 7.37 -26.09 -9.15
CA PHE A 220 7.48 -26.85 -7.89
C PHE A 220 6.42 -26.49 -6.85
N SER A 221 5.72 -25.38 -7.02
CA SER A 221 4.61 -24.96 -6.14
C SER A 221 3.28 -25.46 -6.71
N ALA A 222 3.08 -26.76 -6.67
CA ALA A 222 1.83 -27.39 -7.15
C ALA A 222 0.62 -26.73 -6.46
N GLY A 223 -0.18 -25.98 -7.23
CA GLY A 223 -1.42 -25.38 -6.78
C GLY A 223 -1.37 -23.89 -6.42
N SER A 224 -0.25 -23.18 -6.57
CA SER A 224 -0.24 -21.73 -6.35
C SER A 224 -0.92 -20.99 -7.50
N ALA A 225 -2.01 -20.28 -7.20
CA ALA A 225 -2.70 -19.44 -8.16
C ALA A 225 -1.90 -18.16 -8.44
N ARG A 226 -2.04 -17.60 -9.66
CA ARG A 226 -1.41 -16.32 -10.05
C ARG A 226 -2.08 -15.14 -9.34
N PRO A 227 -1.36 -14.07 -9.01
CA PRO A 227 -1.97 -12.79 -8.63
C PRO A 227 -2.86 -12.26 -9.76
N THR A 228 -4.00 -11.65 -9.41
CA THR A 228 -4.96 -11.13 -10.38
C THR A 228 -5.01 -9.60 -10.33
N PHE A 229 -5.05 -8.96 -11.51
CA PHE A 229 -5.27 -7.53 -11.59
C PHE A 229 -6.72 -7.18 -11.28
N ARG A 230 -6.91 -6.04 -10.63
CA ARG A 230 -8.23 -5.52 -10.29
C ARG A 230 -8.51 -4.15 -10.91
N ALA A 231 -7.48 -3.32 -11.03
CA ALA A 231 -7.62 -1.98 -11.60
C ALA A 231 -6.31 -1.48 -12.20
N ILE A 232 -6.44 -0.55 -13.15
CA ILE A 232 -5.32 0.10 -13.84
C ILE A 232 -5.59 1.59 -13.99
N ARG A 233 -4.56 2.45 -13.74
CA ARG A 233 -4.64 3.90 -13.92
C ARG A 233 -3.33 4.45 -14.47
N PHE A 234 -3.43 5.44 -15.36
CA PHE A 234 -2.29 6.28 -15.68
C PHE A 234 -1.93 7.19 -14.51
N LEU A 235 -0.66 7.21 -14.11
CA LEU A 235 -0.11 8.24 -13.23
C LEU A 235 0.54 9.37 -14.02
N THR A 236 1.20 9.01 -15.10
CA THR A 236 1.82 9.93 -16.06
C THR A 236 1.78 9.25 -17.44
N PRO A 237 2.09 9.94 -18.52
CA PRO A 237 2.17 9.29 -19.83
C PRO A 237 3.14 8.10 -19.91
N LYS A 238 4.09 7.99 -18.97
CA LYS A 238 5.10 6.90 -18.93
C LYS A 238 4.85 5.87 -17.83
N HIS A 239 4.02 6.17 -16.83
CA HIS A 239 3.85 5.29 -15.67
C HIS A 239 2.40 4.86 -15.49
N LEU A 240 2.20 3.57 -15.27
CA LEU A 240 0.91 2.97 -14.93
C LEU A 240 0.91 2.48 -13.50
N LEU A 241 -0.19 2.69 -12.82
CA LEU A 241 -0.50 2.11 -11.53
C LEU A 241 -1.41 0.91 -11.73
N LEU A 242 -0.99 -0.23 -11.21
CA LEU A 242 -1.73 -1.48 -11.21
C LEU A 242 -2.10 -1.85 -9.78
N LEU A 243 -3.34 -2.25 -9.57
CA LEU A 243 -3.80 -2.88 -8.35
C LEU A 243 -3.94 -4.37 -8.60
N GLN A 244 -3.21 -5.18 -7.83
CA GLN A 244 -3.34 -6.64 -7.92
C GLN A 244 -3.68 -7.25 -6.57
N ASN A 245 -4.51 -8.30 -6.62
CA ASN A 245 -4.85 -9.15 -5.49
C ASN A 245 -3.98 -10.40 -5.51
N LYS A 246 -3.44 -10.78 -4.36
CA LYS A 246 -2.68 -12.00 -4.19
C LYS A 246 -3.61 -13.22 -4.11
N PRO A 247 -3.11 -14.41 -4.50
CA PRO A 247 -3.87 -15.64 -4.39
C PRO A 247 -4.37 -15.90 -2.97
N ALA A 248 -5.44 -16.67 -2.84
CA ALA A 248 -6.05 -17.08 -1.58
C ALA A 248 -6.38 -15.92 -0.63
N ARG A 249 -6.63 -14.70 -1.16
CA ARG A 249 -6.88 -13.48 -0.35
C ARG A 249 -5.76 -13.17 0.64
N SER A 250 -4.52 -13.46 0.27
CA SER A 250 -3.34 -13.21 1.12
C SER A 250 -2.87 -11.74 1.13
N GLY A 251 -3.66 -10.84 0.56
CA GLY A 251 -3.40 -9.41 0.54
C GLY A 251 -3.51 -8.79 -0.85
N ALA A 252 -3.35 -7.49 -0.91
CA ALA A 252 -3.31 -6.74 -2.15
C ALA A 252 -2.07 -5.85 -2.21
N GLU A 253 -1.64 -5.52 -3.42
CA GLU A 253 -0.48 -4.66 -3.63
C GLU A 253 -0.66 -3.74 -4.83
N LEU A 254 0.01 -2.60 -4.78
CA LEU A 254 0.13 -1.64 -5.85
C LEU A 254 1.47 -1.81 -6.55
N LEU A 255 1.46 -1.82 -7.87
CA LEU A 255 2.64 -1.81 -8.71
C LEU A 255 2.65 -0.55 -9.56
N ILE A 256 3.80 0.10 -9.67
CA ILE A 256 4.01 1.12 -10.70
C ILE A 256 4.94 0.52 -11.74
N ILE A 257 4.47 0.47 -12.99
CA ILE A 257 5.25 0.03 -14.13
C ILE A 257 5.59 1.20 -15.04
N ASP A 258 6.77 1.15 -15.66
CA ASP A 258 7.22 2.12 -16.64
C ASP A 258 6.93 1.60 -18.07
N ILE A 259 6.28 2.43 -18.87
CA ILE A 259 5.98 2.10 -20.28
C ILE A 259 7.20 2.44 -21.14
N MET A 260 7.89 1.43 -21.63
CA MET A 260 9.03 1.59 -22.50
C MET A 260 8.60 2.07 -23.89
N GLU A 261 9.03 3.23 -24.31
CA GLU A 261 8.75 3.80 -25.65
C GLU A 261 9.38 2.96 -26.77
N SER A 262 10.49 2.28 -26.49
CA SER A 262 11.23 1.43 -27.44
C SER A 262 10.54 0.11 -27.83
N GLY A 263 9.36 -0.19 -27.27
CA GLY A 263 8.61 -1.39 -27.62
C GLY A 263 8.91 -2.62 -26.76
N GLY A 264 9.79 -2.53 -25.75
CA GLY A 264 10.11 -3.61 -24.80
C GLY A 264 9.04 -3.85 -23.74
N LEU A 265 9.24 -4.89 -22.94
CA LEU A 265 8.42 -5.17 -21.74
C LEU A 265 8.56 -4.05 -20.72
N SER A 266 7.48 -3.77 -20.01
CA SER A 266 7.47 -2.79 -18.94
C SER A 266 8.14 -3.33 -17.69
N ASN A 267 8.89 -2.46 -16.99
CA ASN A 267 9.55 -2.81 -15.73
C ASN A 267 8.77 -2.27 -14.54
N ILE A 268 8.81 -3.02 -13.42
CA ILE A 268 8.25 -2.54 -12.16
C ILE A 268 9.22 -1.53 -11.56
N VAL A 269 8.76 -0.28 -11.39
CA VAL A 269 9.52 0.80 -10.75
C VAL A 269 9.32 0.79 -9.24
N PHE A 270 8.08 0.64 -8.80
CA PHE A 270 7.73 0.60 -7.38
C PHE A 270 6.69 -0.49 -7.10
N ARG A 271 6.84 -1.11 -5.92
CA ARG A 271 5.89 -2.07 -5.36
C ARG A 271 5.52 -1.64 -3.95
N LYS A 272 4.24 -1.60 -3.63
CA LYS A 272 3.71 -1.26 -2.30
C LYS A 272 2.69 -2.30 -1.87
N ARG A 273 2.98 -3.03 -0.81
CA ARG A 273 1.99 -3.88 -0.14
C ARG A 273 1.02 -2.97 0.64
N LEU A 274 -0.27 -3.26 0.53
CA LEU A 274 -1.31 -2.57 1.26
C LEU A 274 -1.38 -3.09 2.71
N HIS A 275 -2.19 -2.43 3.54
CA HIS A 275 -2.32 -2.77 4.96
C HIS A 275 -2.74 -4.24 5.13
N LYS A 276 -2.22 -4.92 6.16
CA LYS A 276 -2.45 -6.37 6.39
C LYS A 276 -3.92 -6.75 6.60
N SER A 277 -4.77 -5.82 7.05
CA SER A 277 -6.23 -6.05 7.15
C SER A 277 -6.89 -6.20 5.79
N MET A 278 -6.37 -5.55 4.76
CA MET A 278 -6.90 -5.60 3.40
C MET A 278 -6.48 -6.90 2.71
N LYS A 279 -7.23 -7.97 2.91
CA LYS A 279 -6.97 -9.29 2.31
C LYS A 279 -7.20 -9.31 0.80
N ALA A 280 -8.11 -8.49 0.30
CA ALA A 280 -8.35 -8.27 -1.12
C ALA A 280 -8.85 -6.85 -1.35
N ALA A 281 -8.40 -6.20 -2.42
CA ALA A 281 -8.86 -4.90 -2.85
C ALA A 281 -10.03 -5.02 -3.84
N THR A 282 -11.00 -4.13 -3.74
CA THR A 282 -12.21 -4.12 -4.58
C THR A 282 -12.21 -2.99 -5.60
N GLY A 283 -11.55 -1.87 -5.31
CA GLY A 283 -11.53 -0.71 -6.18
C GLY A 283 -10.32 0.18 -5.99
N LEU A 284 -10.04 0.98 -7.01
CA LEU A 284 -8.93 1.94 -7.07
C LEU A 284 -9.43 3.21 -7.75
N ASP A 285 -9.10 4.35 -7.18
CA ASP A 285 -9.19 5.61 -7.91
C ASP A 285 -7.98 6.50 -7.63
N VAL A 286 -7.66 7.38 -8.59
CA VAL A 286 -6.48 8.23 -8.56
C VAL A 286 -6.88 9.63 -8.97
N THR A 287 -6.37 10.63 -8.28
CA THR A 287 -6.49 12.03 -8.68
C THR A 287 -5.15 12.73 -8.65
N MET A 288 -4.94 13.58 -9.63
CA MET A 288 -3.75 14.40 -9.74
C MET A 288 -4.08 15.81 -9.27
N LEU A 289 -3.37 16.30 -8.26
CA LEU A 289 -3.50 17.68 -7.82
C LEU A 289 -2.76 18.60 -8.82
N PRO A 290 -3.20 19.86 -8.98
CA PRO A 290 -2.55 20.79 -9.90
C PRO A 290 -1.05 20.92 -9.65
N ALA A 291 -0.29 20.95 -10.75
CA ALA A 291 1.16 21.15 -10.69
C ALA A 291 1.51 22.60 -10.35
N ASP A 292 2.65 22.80 -9.70
CA ASP A 292 3.23 24.13 -9.51
C ASP A 292 3.94 24.64 -10.79
N SER A 293 4.52 25.84 -10.72
CA SER A 293 5.26 26.44 -11.83
C SER A 293 6.50 25.65 -12.28
N LYS A 294 7.00 24.73 -11.43
CA LYS A 294 8.13 23.83 -11.70
C LYS A 294 7.68 22.44 -12.19
N GLY A 295 6.37 22.24 -12.36
CA GLY A 295 5.78 20.95 -12.74
C GLY A 295 5.76 19.92 -11.60
N LEU A 296 6.02 20.32 -10.35
CA LEU A 296 5.89 19.44 -9.20
C LEU A 296 4.42 19.19 -8.90
N GLN A 297 4.02 17.94 -8.84
CA GLN A 297 2.63 17.51 -8.70
C GLN A 297 2.52 16.42 -7.64
N GLN A 298 1.44 16.41 -6.89
CA GLN A 298 1.11 15.29 -6.00
C GLN A 298 -0.03 14.49 -6.60
N ILE A 299 0.09 13.18 -6.54
CA ILE A 299 -0.89 12.20 -6.96
C ILE A 299 -1.45 11.56 -5.70
N VAL A 300 -2.78 11.56 -5.56
CA VAL A 300 -3.48 10.92 -4.44
C VAL A 300 -4.13 9.64 -4.94
N VAL A 301 -3.90 8.55 -4.23
CA VAL A 301 -4.40 7.22 -4.57
C VAL A 301 -5.32 6.74 -3.45
N ALA A 302 -6.51 6.27 -3.79
CA ALA A 302 -7.43 5.62 -2.87
C ALA A 302 -7.64 4.16 -3.29
N VAL A 303 -7.52 3.24 -2.34
CA VAL A 303 -7.80 1.82 -2.56
C VAL A 303 -8.88 1.36 -1.59
N ALA A 304 -9.96 0.80 -2.14
CA ALA A 304 -11.03 0.19 -1.35
C ALA A 304 -10.73 -1.28 -1.11
N GLY A 305 -10.87 -1.72 0.13
CA GLY A 305 -10.70 -3.12 0.54
C GLY A 305 -12.02 -3.85 0.72
N GLN A 306 -11.97 -5.17 0.64
CA GLN A 306 -13.09 -6.05 0.97
C GLN A 306 -13.46 -5.97 2.46
N ASP A 307 -12.51 -5.57 3.31
CA ASP A 307 -12.69 -5.32 4.74
C ASP A 307 -13.37 -3.98 5.05
N ILE A 308 -14.05 -3.39 4.05
CA ILE A 308 -14.73 -2.09 4.15
C ILE A 308 -13.84 -0.94 4.62
N SER A 309 -12.53 -1.05 4.38
CA SER A 309 -11.56 0.01 4.61
C SER A 309 -11.16 0.72 3.31
N ILE A 310 -10.72 1.97 3.43
CA ILE A 310 -10.10 2.73 2.34
C ILE A 310 -8.70 3.13 2.78
N GLU A 311 -7.70 2.70 2.03
CA GLU A 311 -6.31 3.13 2.23
C GLU A 311 -6.00 4.30 1.29
N LEU A 312 -5.57 5.42 1.87
CA LEU A 312 -5.18 6.63 1.17
C LEU A 312 -3.66 6.74 1.12
N LEU A 313 -3.12 6.89 -0.08
CA LEU A 313 -1.69 7.02 -0.32
C LEU A 313 -1.40 8.27 -1.16
N THR A 314 -0.20 8.79 -1.03
CA THR A 314 0.29 9.91 -1.85
C THR A 314 1.60 9.54 -2.54
N ILE A 315 1.80 10.10 -3.73
CA ILE A 315 3.01 10.00 -4.54
C ILE A 315 3.33 11.40 -5.04
N ASP A 316 4.56 11.85 -4.88
CA ASP A 316 4.99 13.11 -5.47
C ASP A 316 5.63 12.83 -6.83
N TYR A 317 5.26 13.63 -7.83
CA TYR A 317 5.85 13.61 -9.16
C TYR A 317 6.71 14.84 -9.37
N ASN A 318 7.92 14.63 -9.84
CA ASN A 318 8.86 15.68 -10.23
C ASN A 318 9.29 15.42 -11.68
N PRO A 319 9.16 16.37 -12.60
CA PRO A 319 9.55 16.18 -14.01
C PRO A 319 11.00 15.71 -14.22
N VAL A 320 11.91 16.11 -13.31
CA VAL A 320 13.35 15.77 -13.40
C VAL A 320 13.67 14.46 -12.69
N LYS A 321 13.09 14.24 -11.47
CA LYS A 321 13.42 13.08 -10.62
C LYS A 321 12.47 11.90 -10.79
N GLY A 322 11.36 12.08 -11.51
CA GLY A 322 10.31 11.08 -11.67
C GLY A 322 9.37 10.99 -10.45
N LEU A 323 8.81 9.81 -10.24
CA LEU A 323 7.88 9.51 -9.15
C LEU A 323 8.62 9.20 -7.85
N SER A 324 8.07 9.68 -6.74
CA SER A 324 8.52 9.28 -5.39
C SER A 324 7.94 7.92 -4.99
N LYS A 325 8.45 7.36 -3.88
CA LYS A 325 7.84 6.18 -3.25
C LYS A 325 6.45 6.53 -2.70
N PHE A 326 5.59 5.51 -2.59
CA PHE A 326 4.29 5.64 -1.93
C PHE A 326 4.44 6.06 -0.47
N ARG A 327 3.66 7.04 -0.06
CA ARG A 327 3.50 7.46 1.33
C ARG A 327 2.08 7.17 1.79
N LEU A 328 1.93 6.50 2.91
CA LEU A 328 0.63 6.29 3.52
C LEU A 328 0.13 7.61 4.12
N HIS A 329 -1.07 8.03 3.72
CA HIS A 329 -1.74 9.17 4.34
C HIS A 329 -2.59 8.72 5.53
N SER A 330 -3.54 7.83 5.29
CA SER A 330 -4.43 7.31 6.34
C SER A 330 -5.13 6.03 5.88
N VAL A 331 -5.67 5.30 6.85
CA VAL A 331 -6.55 4.14 6.61
C VAL A 331 -7.89 4.45 7.27
N LEU A 332 -8.92 4.64 6.45
CA LEU A 332 -10.30 4.82 6.90
C LEU A 332 -10.91 3.43 7.08
N ARG A 333 -11.40 3.13 8.28
CA ARG A 333 -11.95 1.81 8.62
C ARG A 333 -13.46 1.89 8.84
N ASN A 334 -14.15 0.79 8.58
CA ASN A 334 -15.59 0.67 8.80
C ASN A 334 -16.38 1.79 8.09
N VAL A 335 -16.01 2.09 6.84
CA VAL A 335 -16.60 3.20 6.07
C VAL A 335 -18.06 2.93 5.74
N HIS A 336 -18.41 1.67 5.50
CA HIS A 336 -19.76 1.22 5.14
C HIS A 336 -20.18 0.00 5.94
N PRO A 337 -21.48 -0.31 6.05
CA PRO A 337 -21.95 -1.56 6.65
C PRO A 337 -21.70 -2.80 5.76
N PHE A 338 -21.62 -2.60 4.42
CA PHE A 338 -21.41 -3.65 3.43
C PHE A 338 -20.25 -3.31 2.49
N GLN A 339 -19.84 -4.26 1.67
CA GLN A 339 -18.74 -4.09 0.71
C GLN A 339 -18.95 -2.89 -0.22
N MET A 340 -17.86 -2.17 -0.45
CA MET A 340 -17.84 -1.05 -1.39
C MET A 340 -17.84 -1.55 -2.83
N THR A 341 -18.72 -0.96 -3.64
CA THR A 341 -18.80 -1.26 -5.07
C THR A 341 -17.94 -0.32 -5.90
N LYS A 342 -17.86 0.96 -5.49
CA LYS A 342 -17.09 1.97 -6.21
C LYS A 342 -16.57 3.04 -5.25
N ILE A 343 -15.38 3.54 -5.58
CA ILE A 343 -14.81 4.76 -5.00
C ILE A 343 -14.41 5.70 -6.12
N THR A 344 -14.51 7.01 -5.88
CA THR A 344 -14.10 8.02 -6.86
C THR A 344 -13.74 9.34 -6.19
N PHE A 345 -12.69 9.99 -6.68
CA PHE A 345 -12.34 11.35 -6.29
C PHE A 345 -13.14 12.38 -7.06
N SER A 346 -13.43 13.51 -6.42
CA SER A 346 -13.83 14.70 -7.13
C SER A 346 -12.64 15.27 -7.92
N ARG A 347 -12.92 15.87 -9.08
CA ARG A 347 -11.92 16.71 -9.75
C ARG A 347 -11.61 17.92 -8.86
N PHE A 348 -10.33 18.18 -8.63
CA PHE A 348 -9.88 19.35 -7.89
C PHE A 348 -9.29 20.37 -8.86
N GLU A 349 -9.78 21.60 -8.79
CA GLU A 349 -9.25 22.74 -9.51
C GLU A 349 -8.81 23.79 -8.49
N ALA A 350 -7.56 24.25 -8.62
CA ALA A 350 -7.05 25.29 -7.73
C ALA A 350 -7.83 26.59 -7.96
N PRO A 351 -8.34 27.23 -6.90
CA PRO A 351 -9.03 28.51 -7.06
C PRO A 351 -8.08 29.59 -7.60
N ALA A 352 -8.59 30.44 -8.45
CA ALA A 352 -7.87 31.66 -8.86
C ALA A 352 -7.76 32.58 -7.65
N HIS A 353 -6.55 32.74 -7.11
CA HIS A 353 -6.32 33.64 -5.98
C HIS A 353 -6.10 35.08 -6.49
N PRO A 354 -6.81 36.07 -5.96
CA PRO A 354 -6.40 37.46 -6.11
C PRO A 354 -5.01 37.65 -5.46
N ALA A 355 -4.19 38.51 -6.04
CA ALA A 355 -2.77 38.68 -5.66
C ALA A 355 -2.52 39.00 -4.18
N ASP A 356 -3.54 39.47 -3.45
CA ASP A 356 -3.44 39.99 -2.08
C ASP A 356 -4.14 39.11 -1.01
N SER A 357 -4.69 37.96 -1.37
CA SER A 357 -5.40 37.09 -0.40
C SER A 357 -4.52 35.93 0.08
N ASN A 358 -4.60 35.64 1.37
CA ASN A 358 -3.99 34.43 1.93
C ASN A 358 -4.61 33.18 1.28
N PRO A 359 -3.81 32.15 0.97
CA PRO A 359 -4.31 30.92 0.39
C PRO A 359 -5.31 30.25 1.33
N MET A 360 -6.56 30.09 0.88
CA MET A 360 -7.61 29.45 1.65
C MET A 360 -7.43 27.93 1.69
N LEU A 361 -7.79 27.33 2.82
CA LEU A 361 -7.88 25.88 2.96
C LEU A 361 -8.86 25.31 1.94
N GLN A 362 -8.41 24.37 1.14
CA GLN A 362 -9.20 23.67 0.13
C GLN A 362 -9.42 22.22 0.52
N TYR A 363 -10.36 21.56 -0.12
CA TYR A 363 -10.72 20.19 0.18
C TYR A 363 -10.82 19.34 -1.08
N LEU A 364 -10.24 18.15 -1.02
CA LEU A 364 -10.48 17.09 -1.98
C LEU A 364 -11.58 16.17 -1.43
N LYS A 365 -12.58 15.85 -2.25
CA LYS A 365 -13.66 14.94 -1.85
C LYS A 365 -13.41 13.55 -2.44
N LEU A 366 -13.59 12.52 -1.62
CA LEU A 366 -13.60 11.13 -2.02
C LEU A 366 -14.97 10.55 -1.70
N ALA A 367 -15.70 10.14 -2.72
CA ALA A 367 -16.98 9.45 -2.58
C ALA A 367 -16.79 7.94 -2.64
N SER A 368 -17.50 7.21 -1.80
CA SER A 368 -17.61 5.77 -1.82
C SER A 368 -19.06 5.35 -1.76
N VAL A 369 -19.41 4.29 -2.48
CA VAL A 369 -20.74 3.66 -2.49
C VAL A 369 -20.62 2.18 -2.20
N SER A 370 -21.64 1.61 -1.56
CA SER A 370 -21.64 0.21 -1.17
C SER A 370 -22.90 -0.53 -1.61
N MET A 371 -22.85 -1.85 -1.54
CA MET A 371 -23.98 -2.73 -1.85
C MET A 371 -25.19 -2.51 -0.91
N GLY A 372 -25.00 -1.88 0.25
CA GLY A 372 -26.06 -1.53 1.20
C GLY A 372 -26.77 -0.20 0.88
N ASN A 373 -26.73 0.27 -0.35
CA ASN A 373 -27.33 1.55 -0.79
C ASN A 373 -26.86 2.75 0.06
N THR A 374 -25.63 2.69 0.55
CA THR A 374 -25.02 3.78 1.32
C THR A 374 -23.98 4.51 0.48
N ALA A 375 -23.96 5.83 0.58
CA ALA A 375 -22.96 6.69 -0.02
C ALA A 375 -22.28 7.52 1.08
N VAL A 376 -20.96 7.53 1.10
CA VAL A 376 -20.16 8.31 2.05
C VAL A 376 -19.22 9.21 1.27
N VAL A 377 -19.13 10.48 1.68
CA VAL A 377 -18.23 11.46 1.08
C VAL A 377 -17.24 11.94 2.14
N HIS A 378 -15.99 11.55 1.95
CA HIS A 378 -14.89 12.00 2.79
C HIS A 378 -14.36 13.32 2.28
N THR A 379 -14.13 14.24 3.18
CA THR A 379 -13.57 15.56 2.88
C THR A 379 -12.13 15.60 3.39
N LEU A 380 -11.18 15.63 2.47
CA LEU A 380 -9.75 15.60 2.75
C LEU A 380 -9.19 17.03 2.68
N PRO A 381 -8.63 17.58 3.77
CA PRO A 381 -8.09 18.93 3.77
C PRO A 381 -6.79 18.99 2.96
N LEU A 382 -6.70 19.94 2.03
CA LEU A 382 -5.52 20.23 1.25
C LEU A 382 -4.80 21.45 1.82
N THR A 383 -3.52 21.32 2.01
CA THR A 383 -2.67 22.40 2.54
C THR A 383 -1.94 23.09 1.38
N PRO A 384 -1.97 24.44 1.30
CA PRO A 384 -1.19 25.16 0.32
C PRO A 384 0.31 25.07 0.63
N PHE A 385 1.14 24.75 -0.38
CA PHE A 385 2.58 24.60 -0.23
C PHE A 385 3.33 25.25 -1.40
N PRO A 386 4.37 26.07 -1.20
CA PRO A 386 4.78 26.70 0.08
C PRO A 386 3.72 27.65 0.62
N PHE A 387 3.54 27.68 1.94
CA PHE A 387 2.45 28.41 2.61
C PHE A 387 2.42 29.92 2.30
N LYS A 388 3.57 30.54 2.04
CA LYS A 388 3.71 31.99 1.75
C LYS A 388 3.80 32.30 0.25
N SER A 389 3.55 31.34 -0.65
CA SER A 389 3.64 31.58 -2.08
C SER A 389 2.40 32.28 -2.62
N LYS A 390 2.55 33.22 -3.55
CA LYS A 390 1.43 33.82 -4.29
C LYS A 390 0.67 32.81 -5.17
N LYS A 391 1.31 31.72 -5.57
CA LYS A 391 0.71 30.61 -6.33
C LYS A 391 1.13 29.28 -5.68
N PRO A 392 0.55 28.91 -4.53
CA PRO A 392 0.87 27.65 -3.89
C PRO A 392 0.28 26.48 -4.67
N ARG A 393 0.97 25.35 -4.67
CA ARG A 393 0.34 24.08 -4.99
C ARG A 393 -0.42 23.57 -3.77
N TYR A 394 -1.47 22.83 -3.97
CA TYR A 394 -2.21 22.18 -2.90
C TYR A 394 -1.69 20.75 -2.72
N VAL A 395 -1.46 20.35 -1.48
CA VAL A 395 -0.94 19.03 -1.12
C VAL A 395 -1.77 18.41 0.00
N LEU A 396 -1.93 17.11 -0.06
CA LEU A 396 -2.53 16.30 1.00
C LEU A 396 -1.41 15.85 1.94
N ILE A 397 -1.37 16.41 3.16
CA ILE A 397 -0.35 16.10 4.17
C ILE A 397 -0.91 15.02 5.10
N PRO A 398 -0.13 13.95 5.41
CA PRO A 398 -0.56 12.93 6.36
C PRO A 398 -0.94 13.55 7.70
N PRO A 399 -2.02 13.07 8.35
CA PRO A 399 -2.35 13.49 9.71
C PRO A 399 -1.26 13.01 10.65
N GLY A 400 -0.46 13.93 11.17
CA GLY A 400 0.66 13.64 12.06
C GLY A 400 1.75 14.70 12.00
N ALA A 401 2.82 14.51 12.76
CA ALA A 401 3.97 15.39 12.71
C ALA A 401 4.57 15.41 11.30
N SER A 402 4.87 16.61 10.79
CA SER A 402 5.53 16.78 9.49
C SER A 402 6.83 15.96 9.44
N GLU A 403 7.27 15.50 8.26
CA GLU A 403 8.56 14.81 8.12
C GLU A 403 9.72 15.62 8.72
N VAL A 404 9.65 16.94 8.58
CA VAL A 404 10.61 17.87 9.19
C VAL A 404 10.54 17.79 10.72
N ALA A 405 9.36 17.75 11.32
CA ALA A 405 9.21 17.62 12.77
C ALA A 405 9.66 16.24 13.27
N GLN A 406 9.39 15.15 12.53
CA GLN A 406 9.90 13.82 12.87
C GLN A 406 11.42 13.75 12.74
N MET A 407 12.00 14.34 11.70
CA MET A 407 13.44 14.38 11.48
C MET A 407 14.12 15.24 12.56
N THR A 408 13.57 16.42 12.89
CA THR A 408 14.10 17.27 13.97
C THR A 408 13.97 16.60 15.33
N LEU A 409 12.87 15.93 15.61
CA LEU A 409 12.70 15.15 16.85
C LEU A 409 13.69 14.00 16.93
N SER A 410 13.88 13.25 15.83
CA SER A 410 14.87 12.16 15.78
C SER A 410 16.29 12.66 16.00
N VAL A 411 16.70 13.76 15.37
CA VAL A 411 18.00 14.39 15.58
C VAL A 411 18.14 14.88 17.03
N LEU A 412 17.12 15.52 17.58
CA LEU A 412 17.12 15.98 18.97
C LEU A 412 17.25 14.81 19.96
N VAL A 413 16.50 13.73 19.77
CA VAL A 413 16.61 12.52 20.59
C VAL A 413 18.01 11.92 20.48
N SER A 414 18.58 11.84 19.27
CA SER A 414 19.94 11.35 19.07
C SER A 414 20.99 12.20 19.80
N ILE A 415 20.87 13.53 19.74
CA ILE A 415 21.75 14.45 20.47
C ILE A 415 21.61 14.22 21.98
N ILE A 416 20.39 14.08 22.49
CA ILE A 416 20.13 13.82 23.92
C ILE A 416 20.76 12.50 24.35
N VAL A 417 20.61 11.43 23.55
CA VAL A 417 21.19 10.11 23.86
C VAL A 417 22.72 10.17 23.89
N VAL A 418 23.34 10.85 22.91
CA VAL A 418 24.79 11.04 22.87
C VAL A 418 25.26 11.87 24.05
N ALA A 419 24.57 12.97 24.36
CA ALA A 419 24.91 13.84 25.51
C ALA A 419 24.78 13.09 26.84
N LEU A 420 23.70 12.32 27.02
CA LEU A 420 23.53 11.46 28.21
C LEU A 420 24.63 10.40 28.28
N GLY A 421 24.96 9.75 27.16
CA GLY A 421 26.05 8.78 27.11
C GLY A 421 27.39 9.39 27.51
N ALA A 422 27.74 10.54 26.94
CA ALA A 422 28.95 11.28 27.31
C ALA A 422 28.93 11.70 28.79
N PHE A 423 27.79 12.19 29.27
CA PHE A 423 27.60 12.54 30.68
C PHE A 423 27.81 11.34 31.63
N PHE A 424 27.22 10.19 31.32
CA PHE A 424 27.40 8.98 32.12
C PHE A 424 28.84 8.46 32.06
N ILE A 425 29.49 8.49 30.89
CA ILE A 425 30.91 8.10 30.76
C ILE A 425 31.79 9.04 31.58
N GLN A 426 31.57 10.36 31.49
CA GLN A 426 32.30 11.36 32.26
C GLN A 426 32.11 11.15 33.78
N ALA A 427 30.85 11.00 34.23
CA ALA A 427 30.54 10.73 35.64
C ALA A 427 31.16 9.43 36.14
N PHE A 428 31.15 8.39 35.32
CA PHE A 428 31.73 7.09 35.63
C PHE A 428 33.27 7.18 35.78
N THR A 429 33.96 7.82 34.84
CA THR A 429 35.42 8.01 34.87
C THR A 429 35.87 8.96 35.98
N GLU A 430 35.05 9.97 36.32
CA GLU A 430 35.29 10.88 37.41
C GLU A 430 35.22 10.21 38.78
N ILE A 431 34.22 9.32 39.02
CA ILE A 431 34.09 8.55 40.26
C ILE A 431 35.28 7.58 40.44
N ARG A 432 35.80 7.05 39.34
CA ARG A 432 36.97 6.16 39.33
C ARG A 432 38.33 6.86 39.38
N GLY A 433 38.34 8.19 39.35
CA GLY A 433 39.57 8.97 39.38
C GLY A 433 40.34 9.00 38.05
N GLY A 434 39.72 8.55 36.94
CA GLY A 434 40.35 8.55 35.61
C GLY A 434 40.37 9.92 34.90
N THR A 435 39.54 10.86 35.33
CA THR A 435 39.42 12.21 34.76
C THR A 435 39.21 13.25 35.83
N PRO A 436 39.59 14.53 35.58
CA PRO A 436 39.32 15.60 36.52
C PRO A 436 37.81 15.78 36.80
N PRO A 437 37.42 16.24 38.01
CA PRO A 437 36.03 16.31 38.45
C PRO A 437 35.28 17.50 37.82
N TYR A 438 35.07 17.48 36.50
CA TYR A 438 34.36 18.53 35.78
C TYR A 438 32.84 18.55 36.10
N LEU A 439 32.23 17.44 36.35
CA LEU A 439 30.81 17.33 36.67
C LEU A 439 30.52 17.31 38.17
N GLY A 440 31.56 17.09 39.00
CA GLY A 440 31.39 16.93 40.44
C GLY A 440 30.48 15.74 40.81
N ALA A 441 30.54 14.64 40.04
CA ALA A 441 29.65 13.49 40.16
C ALA A 441 29.65 12.87 41.58
N THR A 442 30.76 12.99 42.25
CA THR A 442 30.91 12.60 43.67
C THR A 442 30.01 13.38 44.63
N ASN A 443 29.55 14.58 44.25
CA ASN A 443 28.77 15.46 45.13
C ASN A 443 27.25 15.27 45.01
N TRP A 444 26.74 14.89 43.85
CA TRP A 444 25.30 14.84 43.57
C TRP A 444 24.72 13.42 43.33
N LEU A 445 25.57 12.42 43.04
CA LEU A 445 25.11 11.05 42.91
C LEU A 445 24.86 10.40 44.28
N SER A 446 23.83 9.55 44.39
CA SER A 446 23.52 8.84 45.64
C SER A 446 24.66 7.89 46.06
N PRO A 447 24.88 7.67 47.35
CA PRO A 447 25.94 6.79 47.82
C PRO A 447 25.89 5.39 47.21
N ARG A 448 24.69 4.81 47.08
CA ARG A 448 24.52 3.47 46.47
C ARG A 448 25.02 3.37 45.02
N VAL A 449 24.79 4.42 44.23
CA VAL A 449 25.25 4.47 42.85
C VAL A 449 26.76 4.67 42.80
N LYS A 450 27.32 5.51 43.67
CA LYS A 450 28.76 5.70 43.79
C LYS A 450 29.47 4.39 44.18
N ASP A 451 28.97 3.67 45.17
CA ASP A 451 29.52 2.42 45.63
C ASP A 451 29.46 1.35 44.50
N TRP A 452 28.38 1.36 43.71
CA TRP A 452 28.25 0.45 42.58
C TRP A 452 29.23 0.76 41.47
N ILE A 453 29.46 2.03 41.13
CA ILE A 453 30.42 2.48 40.12
C ILE A 453 31.86 2.32 40.60
N ALA A 454 32.11 2.59 41.89
CA ALA A 454 33.42 2.53 42.51
C ALA A 454 33.88 1.09 42.82
N ARG A 455 33.03 0.08 42.66
CA ARG A 455 33.46 -1.31 42.82
C ARG A 455 34.67 -1.58 41.94
N PRO A 456 35.82 -2.02 42.55
CA PRO A 456 37.02 -2.26 41.77
C PRO A 456 36.80 -3.39 40.76
N TYR A 457 37.33 -3.23 39.57
CA TYR A 457 37.47 -4.33 38.63
C TYR A 457 38.41 -5.38 39.25
N MET A 458 38.26 -6.65 38.88
CA MET A 458 39.11 -7.73 39.35
C MET A 458 40.64 -7.47 39.14
N PHE A 459 40.98 -6.52 38.26
CA PHE A 459 42.35 -6.11 37.96
C PHE A 459 42.80 -4.83 38.70
N GLU A 460 41.95 -4.09 39.38
CA GLU A 460 42.28 -2.84 40.08
C GLU A 460 42.92 -3.07 41.47
N ASN A 461 42.81 -4.30 42.03
CA ASN A 461 43.41 -4.65 43.32
C ASN A 461 44.89 -5.05 43.21
N ILE A 462 45.49 -5.01 42.03
CA ILE A 462 46.90 -5.19 41.86
C ILE A 462 47.55 -3.82 42.02
N THR A 463 47.86 -3.41 43.25
CA THR A 463 48.86 -2.38 43.53
C THR A 463 50.21 -2.91 42.98
N ALA A 464 50.40 -2.72 41.68
CA ALA A 464 51.69 -2.95 41.09
C ALA A 464 52.62 -1.86 41.60
N PRO A 465 53.73 -2.18 42.26
CA PRO A 465 54.81 -1.22 42.46
C PRO A 465 55.26 -0.78 41.06
N VAL A 466 55.52 0.49 40.91
CA VAL A 466 56.08 1.12 39.69
C VAL A 466 57.31 0.32 39.29
N ILE A 467 57.17 -0.59 38.33
CA ILE A 467 58.30 -1.26 37.70
C ILE A 467 58.30 -0.79 36.26
N THR A 468 59.30 0.00 35.99
CA THR A 468 59.79 0.36 34.66
C THR A 468 59.96 -0.87 33.78
N THR A 469 59.26 -0.82 32.62
CA THR A 469 59.64 -1.52 31.37
C THR A 469 60.11 -2.93 31.46
N ASN A 470 59.15 -3.91 31.40
CA ASN A 470 59.27 -5.16 30.67
C ASN A 470 57.93 -5.88 30.76
N PHE A 471 57.16 -5.90 29.67
CA PHE A 471 55.99 -6.74 29.58
C PHE A 471 56.40 -8.22 29.61
N PRO A 472 55.94 -9.03 30.59
CA PRO A 472 56.18 -10.47 30.55
C PRO A 472 55.44 -11.07 29.37
N SER A 473 56.06 -12.01 28.70
CA SER A 473 55.47 -12.79 27.61
C SER A 473 54.25 -13.54 28.12
N VAL A 474 53.27 -13.78 27.24
CA VAL A 474 51.99 -14.46 27.55
C VAL A 474 52.19 -15.82 28.26
N GLU A 475 53.32 -16.45 28.12
CA GLU A 475 53.68 -17.72 28.79
C GLU A 475 54.01 -17.56 30.28
N GLN A 476 54.55 -16.42 30.72
CA GLN A 476 54.89 -16.16 32.14
C GLN A 476 53.67 -15.79 32.98
N VAL A 477 52.58 -15.35 32.36
CA VAL A 477 51.30 -15.05 33.04
C VAL A 477 50.51 -16.35 33.30
N ARG A 478 50.77 -17.40 32.49
CA ARG A 478 50.07 -18.68 32.58
C ARG A 478 50.41 -19.47 33.82
N ASP A 479 51.64 -19.32 34.32
CA ASP A 479 52.13 -20.08 35.48
C ASP A 479 51.88 -19.39 36.84
N ALA A 480 51.40 -18.14 36.83
CA ALA A 480 51.27 -17.36 38.06
C ALA A 480 49.85 -17.31 38.66
N VAL A 481 48.83 -17.85 37.99
CA VAL A 481 47.42 -17.81 38.47
C VAL A 481 46.79 -19.20 38.31
N PRO A 482 46.68 -20.00 39.37
CA PRO A 482 45.89 -21.22 39.34
C PRO A 482 44.42 -20.89 39.21
N GLY A 483 43.77 -21.31 38.14
CA GLY A 483 42.33 -21.15 37.92
C GLY A 483 41.89 -20.49 36.60
N VAL A 484 42.83 -20.16 35.68
CA VAL A 484 42.50 -19.56 34.39
C VAL A 484 41.85 -20.57 33.42
N GLU A 485 42.03 -21.87 33.65
CA GLU A 485 41.44 -22.93 32.82
C GLU A 485 39.92 -23.06 33.00
N ASP A 486 39.37 -22.71 34.16
CA ASP A 486 37.91 -22.78 34.41
C ASP A 486 37.12 -21.56 33.88
N MET A 487 37.76 -20.46 33.53
CA MET A 487 37.10 -19.27 33.01
C MET A 487 36.87 -19.27 31.49
N LYS A 488 37.51 -20.15 30.74
CA LYS A 488 37.31 -20.26 29.28
C LYS A 488 36.06 -21.08 28.89
N SER A 489 35.46 -21.82 29.85
CA SER A 489 34.36 -22.74 29.56
C SER A 489 32.96 -22.16 29.77
N LYS A 490 32.80 -20.90 30.19
CA LYS A 490 31.50 -20.35 30.58
C LYS A 490 31.14 -18.98 29.97
N THR A 491 31.55 -18.71 28.77
CA THR A 491 30.98 -17.55 28.04
C THR A 491 29.68 -18.00 27.38
N LYS A 492 28.55 -17.64 27.98
CA LYS A 492 27.23 -17.85 27.38
C LYS A 492 27.12 -16.92 26.17
N PHE A 493 27.19 -17.47 24.98
CA PHE A 493 26.91 -16.77 23.72
C PHE A 493 25.44 -17.08 23.32
N GLY A 494 24.73 -16.12 22.73
CA GLY A 494 23.44 -16.38 22.15
C GLY A 494 23.54 -17.46 21.06
N LEU A 495 22.63 -18.43 21.06
CA LEU A 495 22.61 -19.59 20.16
C LEU A 495 22.79 -19.19 18.69
N ARG A 496 22.16 -18.12 18.29
CA ARG A 496 22.24 -17.58 16.91
C ARG A 496 23.65 -17.17 16.51
N HIS A 497 24.37 -16.54 17.39
CA HIS A 497 25.75 -16.10 17.13
C HIS A 497 26.70 -17.28 17.00
N LEU A 498 26.47 -18.35 17.75
CA LEU A 498 27.26 -19.59 17.68
C LEU A 498 26.99 -20.39 16.39
N LEU A 499 25.75 -20.37 15.90
CA LEU A 499 25.39 -21.00 14.63
C LEU A 499 25.98 -20.23 13.42
N GLU A 500 25.99 -18.90 13.46
CA GLU A 500 26.67 -18.04 12.46
C GLU A 500 28.19 -18.26 12.48
N TRP A 501 28.78 -18.32 13.67
CA TRP A 501 30.22 -18.61 13.81
C TRP A 501 30.60 -19.97 13.22
N ARG A 502 29.77 -21.01 13.42
CA ARG A 502 29.97 -22.33 12.84
C ARG A 502 29.92 -22.32 11.31
N SER A 503 29.04 -21.52 10.71
CA SER A 503 28.92 -21.39 9.25
C SER A 503 30.16 -20.76 8.60
N SER A 504 30.98 -20.04 9.36
CA SER A 504 32.20 -19.38 8.88
C SER A 504 33.42 -20.30 8.73
N GLY A 505 33.33 -21.60 9.07
CA GLY A 505 34.31 -22.63 8.70
C GLY A 505 35.49 -22.84 9.66
N ASP A 506 35.61 -22.11 10.77
CA ASP A 506 36.74 -22.17 11.71
C ASP A 506 36.45 -23.09 12.94
N THR A 507 35.85 -24.26 12.69
CA THR A 507 35.31 -25.12 13.76
C THR A 507 35.94 -26.51 13.88
N ALA A 508 37.15 -26.70 13.39
CA ALA A 508 37.80 -28.02 13.45
C ALA A 508 37.98 -28.50 14.91
N GLY A 509 37.14 -29.47 15.34
CA GLY A 509 37.23 -30.14 16.64
C GLY A 509 36.38 -29.56 17.76
N LYS A 510 35.51 -28.57 17.51
CA LYS A 510 34.65 -27.98 18.54
C LYS A 510 33.20 -28.43 18.40
N ALA A 511 32.53 -28.73 19.52
CA ALA A 511 31.13 -29.13 19.58
C ALA A 511 30.29 -28.06 20.27
N ILE A 512 29.10 -27.77 19.72
CA ILE A 512 28.12 -26.85 20.32
C ILE A 512 27.09 -27.69 21.07
N MET A 513 26.86 -27.37 22.34
CA MET A 513 25.84 -27.99 23.16
C MET A 513 24.79 -26.96 23.57
N VAL A 514 23.53 -27.29 23.34
CA VAL A 514 22.36 -26.51 23.72
C VAL A 514 21.72 -27.16 24.94
N ARG A 515 21.54 -26.39 26.01
CA ARG A 515 20.96 -26.85 27.27
C ARG A 515 19.65 -26.11 27.57
N ASN A 516 18.71 -26.85 28.15
CA ASN A 516 17.46 -26.30 28.65
C ASN A 516 17.63 -25.92 30.12
N GLU A 517 17.55 -24.62 30.44
CA GLU A 517 17.58 -24.08 31.83
C GLU A 517 16.18 -23.77 32.37
N GLY A 518 15.13 -24.45 31.89
CA GLY A 518 13.74 -24.28 32.32
C GLY A 518 13.01 -23.25 31.47
N THR A 519 13.18 -21.97 31.74
CA THR A 519 12.53 -20.86 31.00
C THR A 519 13.42 -20.29 29.88
N ASP A 520 14.70 -20.69 29.84
CA ASP A 520 15.68 -20.15 28.91
C ASP A 520 16.50 -21.26 28.26
N VAL A 521 17.09 -21.00 27.12
CA VAL A 521 17.97 -21.90 26.37
C VAL A 521 19.37 -21.32 26.40
N SER A 522 20.34 -22.09 26.89
CA SER A 522 21.75 -21.70 26.86
C SER A 522 22.52 -22.53 25.85
N ALA A 523 23.51 -21.91 25.17
CA ALA A 523 24.38 -22.57 24.24
C ALA A 523 25.85 -22.42 24.68
N GLU A 524 26.58 -23.51 24.67
CA GLU A 524 28.00 -23.57 25.10
C GLU A 524 28.86 -24.25 24.02
N VAL A 525 30.08 -23.80 23.86
CA VAL A 525 31.06 -24.41 22.96
C VAL A 525 32.06 -25.23 23.76
N HIS A 526 32.25 -26.48 23.38
CA HIS A 526 33.20 -27.41 24.00
C HIS A 526 34.28 -27.79 23.01
N ASP A 527 35.52 -27.89 23.51
CA ASP A 527 36.68 -28.28 22.71
C ASP A 527 36.83 -29.83 22.58
N ASP A 528 36.03 -30.60 23.33
CA ASP A 528 36.02 -32.08 23.30
C ASP A 528 34.58 -32.61 23.04
N GLU A 529 34.39 -33.18 21.85
CA GLU A 529 33.13 -33.82 21.45
C GLU A 529 32.78 -35.04 22.32
N GLY A 530 33.78 -35.70 22.93
CA GLY A 530 33.58 -36.88 23.76
C GLY A 530 32.82 -36.56 25.07
N ILE A 531 33.00 -35.36 25.63
CA ILE A 531 32.29 -34.89 26.81
C ILE A 531 30.85 -34.59 26.47
N VAL A 532 30.62 -33.89 25.35
CA VAL A 532 29.30 -33.47 24.89
C VAL A 532 28.39 -34.65 24.53
N ARG A 533 28.95 -35.72 23.95
CA ARG A 533 28.21 -36.94 23.65
C ARG A 533 27.70 -37.70 24.87
N ARG A 534 28.28 -37.48 26.07
CA ARG A 534 27.80 -38.10 27.30
C ARG A 534 26.63 -37.30 27.93
N GLU A 535 26.52 -36.03 27.63
CA GLU A 535 25.57 -35.10 28.23
C GLU A 535 24.41 -34.71 27.33
N GLY A 536 24.48 -34.99 26.03
CA GLY A 536 23.44 -34.66 25.07
C GLY A 536 23.41 -35.54 23.83
N LYS A 537 22.28 -35.52 23.13
CA LYS A 537 22.05 -36.18 21.83
C LYS A 537 22.26 -35.18 20.71
N ARG A 538 22.76 -35.59 19.55
CA ARG A 538 22.79 -34.74 18.36
C ARG A 538 21.36 -34.51 17.86
N TRP A 539 21.11 -33.39 17.16
CA TRP A 539 19.82 -33.11 16.55
C TRP A 539 19.29 -34.25 15.68
N GLU A 540 20.21 -34.90 14.93
CA GLU A 540 19.85 -36.02 14.05
C GLU A 540 19.49 -37.30 14.83
N ASP A 541 19.98 -37.46 16.04
CA ASP A 541 19.81 -38.63 16.90
C ASP A 541 18.61 -38.46 17.86
N LEU A 542 17.92 -37.29 17.89
CA LEU A 542 16.73 -37.03 18.66
C LEU A 542 15.52 -37.75 18.04
N GLU A 543 14.63 -38.28 18.86
CA GLU A 543 13.37 -38.83 18.43
C GLU A 543 12.41 -37.68 17.95
N GLU A 544 11.44 -38.01 17.11
CA GLU A 544 10.57 -36.99 16.48
C GLU A 544 9.84 -36.13 17.52
N HIS A 545 9.36 -36.72 18.63
CA HIS A 545 8.73 -35.98 19.71
C HIS A 545 9.71 -35.10 20.51
N GLU A 546 10.99 -35.52 20.67
CA GLU A 546 12.05 -34.72 21.30
C GLU A 546 12.39 -33.51 20.41
N ARG A 547 12.48 -33.68 19.08
CA ARG A 547 12.72 -32.58 18.13
C ARG A 547 11.58 -31.55 18.15
N GLU A 548 10.32 -32.01 18.16
CA GLU A 548 9.18 -31.08 18.26
C GLU A 548 9.19 -30.31 19.57
N SER A 549 9.50 -30.95 20.69
CA SER A 549 9.63 -30.29 22.00
C SER A 549 10.72 -29.22 21.98
N TRP A 550 11.92 -29.54 21.45
CA TRP A 550 13.02 -28.60 21.33
C TRP A 550 12.71 -27.47 20.34
N LYS A 551 12.05 -27.78 19.22
CA LYS A 551 11.60 -26.80 18.24
C LYS A 551 10.64 -25.80 18.87
N GLN A 552 9.66 -26.26 19.65
CA GLN A 552 8.73 -25.36 20.34
C GLN A 552 9.46 -24.46 21.33
N LYS A 553 10.41 -24.98 22.10
CA LYS A 553 11.23 -24.20 23.04
C LYS A 553 12.07 -23.13 22.34
N LEU A 554 12.70 -23.47 21.20
CA LEU A 554 13.48 -22.53 20.41
C LEU A 554 12.60 -21.44 19.75
N ILE A 555 11.34 -21.75 19.43
CA ILE A 555 10.36 -20.78 18.98
C ILE A 555 9.98 -19.81 20.11
N ASP A 556 9.75 -20.35 21.31
CA ASP A 556 9.32 -19.57 22.48
C ASP A 556 10.45 -18.63 22.96
N THR A 557 11.71 -19.04 22.86
CA THR A 557 12.89 -18.21 23.18
C THR A 557 13.31 -17.28 22.04
N GLY A 558 12.74 -17.44 20.83
CA GLY A 558 13.06 -16.60 19.66
C GLY A 558 14.32 -17.02 18.90
N ASP A 559 14.91 -18.17 19.23
CA ASP A 559 16.11 -18.71 18.60
C ASP A 559 15.83 -19.59 17.37
N TRP A 560 14.55 -19.86 17.06
CA TRP A 560 14.16 -20.61 15.87
C TRP A 560 14.09 -19.72 14.62
N VAL A 561 14.83 -20.09 13.57
CA VAL A 561 14.84 -19.39 12.27
C VAL A 561 13.96 -20.15 11.28
N ALA A 562 12.76 -19.62 11.02
CA ALA A 562 11.75 -20.27 10.15
C ALA A 562 12.19 -20.43 8.69
N ASP A 563 13.10 -19.59 8.20
CA ASP A 563 13.54 -19.55 6.81
C ASP A 563 14.70 -20.54 6.52
N GLU A 564 15.43 -21.01 7.52
CA GLU A 564 16.62 -21.85 7.38
C GLU A 564 16.35 -23.33 7.76
N GLY A 565 15.23 -23.60 8.41
CA GLY A 565 14.77 -24.94 8.75
C GLY A 565 15.67 -25.70 9.73
N GLU A 566 15.48 -27.02 9.83
CA GLU A 566 16.21 -27.90 10.76
C GLU A 566 17.68 -28.13 10.37
N ALA A 567 18.06 -27.76 9.15
CA ALA A 567 19.42 -27.99 8.63
C ALA A 567 20.53 -27.26 9.41
N ILE A 568 20.20 -26.12 10.04
CA ILE A 568 21.13 -25.33 10.87
C ILE A 568 21.60 -26.10 12.09
N PHE A 569 20.75 -26.94 12.69
CA PHE A 569 21.04 -27.67 13.91
C PHE A 569 21.78 -28.99 13.67
N LYS A 570 22.07 -29.32 12.42
CA LYS A 570 22.80 -30.53 12.09
C LYS A 570 24.17 -30.57 12.77
N GLY A 571 24.43 -31.59 13.62
CA GLY A 571 25.65 -31.74 14.40
C GLY A 571 25.73 -30.83 15.65
N VAL A 572 24.63 -30.23 16.09
CA VAL A 572 24.50 -29.55 17.39
C VAL A 572 23.95 -30.55 18.40
N PHE A 573 24.47 -30.54 19.61
CA PHE A 573 24.03 -31.40 20.69
C PHE A 573 22.99 -30.73 21.56
N PHE A 574 21.95 -31.47 21.96
CA PHE A 574 20.86 -31.02 22.82
C PHE A 574 20.83 -31.88 24.08
N GLY A 575 20.81 -31.24 25.25
CA GLY A 575 20.76 -31.91 26.53
C GLY A 575 19.86 -31.22 27.55
N GLU A 576 19.15 -31.98 28.38
CA GLU A 576 18.40 -31.47 29.50
C GLU A 576 19.24 -31.52 30.77
N ILE A 577 19.17 -30.48 31.61
CA ILE A 577 19.82 -30.53 32.93
C ILE A 577 19.04 -31.54 33.78
N ALA A 578 19.68 -32.62 34.18
CA ALA A 578 19.14 -33.67 35.03
C ALA A 578 18.74 -33.10 36.43
N GLY A 579 17.60 -32.44 36.51
CA GLY A 579 17.14 -31.84 37.76
C GLY A 579 15.63 -31.51 37.82
N ALA A 580 14.95 -31.51 36.67
CA ALA A 580 13.56 -31.02 36.59
C ALA A 580 12.49 -32.13 36.48
N ILE A 581 12.81 -33.40 36.30
CA ILE A 581 11.82 -34.48 36.07
C ILE A 581 11.45 -35.29 37.31
N GLY A 582 11.94 -34.90 38.49
CA GLY A 582 11.69 -35.63 39.74
C GLY A 582 10.36 -35.36 40.48
N GLN A 583 9.53 -34.38 40.08
CA GLN A 583 8.36 -33.96 40.85
C GLN A 583 7.00 -34.03 40.15
N ALA A 584 6.90 -34.46 38.92
CA ALA A 584 5.60 -34.50 38.22
C ALA A 584 4.89 -35.86 38.20
N PHE A 585 5.48 -36.95 38.73
CA PHE A 585 4.88 -38.30 38.75
C PHE A 585 4.68 -38.91 40.14
N ALA A 586 4.66 -38.12 41.23
CA ALA A 586 4.33 -38.60 42.57
C ALA A 586 3.13 -37.84 43.16
N GLY A 587 1.97 -37.93 42.52
CA GLY A 587 0.75 -37.29 42.97
C GLY A 587 -0.48 -37.77 42.21
N GLY A 588 -0.82 -39.06 42.33
CA GLY A 588 -2.02 -39.60 41.72
C GLY A 588 -2.19 -41.08 42.00
N ALA A 589 -2.55 -41.40 43.22
CA ALA A 589 -3.24 -42.63 43.60
C ALA A 589 -4.47 -42.25 44.43
#